data_533e10520c14ab28594db0c63735d8bd
#
_entry.id   533e10520c14ab28594db0c63735d8bd
#
_cell.length_a   1.000
_cell.length_b   1.000
_cell.length_c   1.000
_cell.angle_alpha   90.00
_cell.angle_beta   90.00
_cell.angle_gamma   90.00
#
_symmetry.space_group_name_H-M   'P 1'
#
loop_
_entity.id
_entity.type
_entity.pdbx_description
1 polymer ?
#
loop_
_entity_poly.entity_id
_entity_poly.type
_entity_poly.pdbx_seq_one_letter_code
_entity_poly.pdbx_strand_id
1 'polypeptide(L)'
;MGPEHYAAEFSRYRTYLPEYSGSKPFAIASGPNSADFAWTERFFEYMFRNHGQRSGLEAFALHHYVWNTARTALDIDTDNWFATLTKAWTLNGLVEGHRLLMDRFDPARKIALIVDEWGAWHKTEAGKPSHSLYQQNTVRDALIAAIELDLFNRHAAVLRMANLAQVVNVLHALVLADENSCFRTPTYHVFDLYRPHRGARALRCVNLSDVVSDGGSAAEDCRALRLDRQPQKLRRVLGSASLRDDLLTVTLVNTHPEQPCELELEAFGAELDSAECVELGFEHIGDCNTFEQPERVRLLEPQILAALGGKLRLCLRPGAILRAQTRLR
;
A
#
# COMPACT_ATOMS: atom_id res chain seq x y z
N MET A 1 2.61 -19.14 17.88
CA MET A 1 1.71 -20.32 17.84
C MET A 1 1.98 -21.08 16.55
N GLY A 2 2.02 -22.41 16.61
CA GLY A 2 2.19 -23.23 15.40
C GLY A 2 0.94 -23.18 14.50
N PRO A 3 1.10 -23.33 13.17
CA PRO A 3 0.00 -23.15 12.22
C PRO A 3 -1.13 -24.14 12.41
N GLU A 4 -0.85 -25.40 12.71
CA GLU A 4 -1.88 -26.42 12.91
C GLU A 4 -2.69 -26.18 14.20
N HIS A 5 -2.00 -25.78 15.26
CA HIS A 5 -2.67 -25.44 16.52
C HIS A 5 -3.56 -24.22 16.34
N TYR A 6 -3.07 -23.19 15.66
CA TYR A 6 -3.85 -22.00 15.35
C TYR A 6 -5.06 -22.33 14.48
N ALA A 7 -4.90 -23.16 13.47
CA ALA A 7 -5.98 -23.59 12.60
C ALA A 7 -7.08 -24.34 13.37
N ALA A 8 -6.69 -25.23 14.31
CA ALA A 8 -7.62 -25.92 15.19
C ALA A 8 -8.39 -24.95 16.10
N GLU A 9 -7.69 -24.00 16.73
CA GLU A 9 -8.31 -22.99 17.59
C GLU A 9 -9.24 -22.05 16.79
N PHE A 10 -8.80 -21.57 15.62
CA PHE A 10 -9.63 -20.76 14.73
C PHE A 10 -10.96 -21.49 14.42
N SER A 11 -10.87 -22.75 14.03
CA SER A 11 -12.05 -23.57 13.72
C SER A 11 -12.95 -23.74 14.93
N ARG A 12 -12.37 -23.97 16.11
CA ARG A 12 -13.11 -24.09 17.37
C ARG A 12 -13.82 -22.79 17.75
N TYR A 13 -13.10 -21.65 17.75
CA TYR A 13 -13.70 -20.36 18.10
C TYR A 13 -14.76 -19.92 17.09
N ARG A 14 -14.58 -20.22 15.81
CA ARG A 14 -15.55 -19.90 14.77
C ARG A 14 -16.92 -20.50 15.03
N THR A 15 -17.02 -21.67 15.69
CA THR A 15 -18.31 -22.29 16.03
C THR A 15 -19.12 -21.53 17.07
N TYR A 16 -18.49 -20.64 17.84
CA TYR A 16 -19.14 -19.81 18.84
C TYR A 16 -19.59 -18.44 18.33
N LEU A 17 -19.27 -18.10 17.06
CA LEU A 17 -19.68 -16.84 16.47
C LEU A 17 -21.09 -16.96 15.88
N PRO A 18 -22.12 -16.42 16.55
CA PRO A 18 -23.49 -16.51 16.07
C PRO A 18 -23.74 -15.57 14.90
N GLU A 19 -24.73 -15.89 14.09
CA GLU A 19 -25.31 -14.99 13.10
C GLU A 19 -26.45 -14.22 13.73
N TYR A 20 -26.34 -12.88 13.74
CA TYR A 20 -27.39 -12.00 14.25
C TYR A 20 -28.10 -11.29 13.10
N SER A 21 -29.43 -11.24 13.18
CA SER A 21 -30.28 -10.49 12.23
C SER A 21 -30.02 -10.83 10.76
N GLY A 22 -29.66 -12.09 10.47
CA GLY A 22 -29.33 -12.52 9.11
C GLY A 22 -27.96 -12.06 8.58
N SER A 23 -27.16 -11.40 9.43
CA SER A 23 -25.82 -10.99 9.08
C SER A 23 -24.78 -12.03 9.53
N LYS A 24 -24.11 -12.64 8.58
CA LYS A 24 -23.02 -13.59 8.85
C LYS A 24 -21.71 -12.85 9.11
N PRO A 25 -20.98 -13.15 10.21
CA PRO A 25 -19.66 -12.61 10.43
C PRO A 25 -18.69 -13.02 9.33
N PHE A 26 -17.89 -12.06 8.83
CA PHE A 26 -16.82 -12.31 7.90
C PHE A 26 -15.57 -12.76 8.69
N ALA A 27 -15.28 -14.06 8.67
CA ALA A 27 -14.24 -14.66 9.50
C ALA A 27 -12.86 -14.58 8.82
N ILE A 28 -11.94 -13.85 9.47
CA ILE A 28 -10.57 -13.64 9.02
C ILE A 28 -9.63 -14.39 9.95
N ALA A 29 -8.78 -15.27 9.41
CA ALA A 29 -7.70 -15.86 10.17
C ALA A 29 -6.45 -15.00 10.05
N SER A 30 -5.74 -14.76 11.17
CA SER A 30 -4.42 -14.12 11.15
C SER A 30 -3.42 -15.04 10.48
N GLY A 31 -2.60 -14.48 9.61
CA GLY A 31 -1.50 -15.19 8.97
C GLY A 31 -0.19 -15.10 9.77
N PRO A 32 0.90 -15.55 9.17
CA PRO A 32 2.21 -15.54 9.78
C PRO A 32 2.85 -14.16 9.75
N ASN A 33 3.98 -14.02 10.40
CA ASN A 33 4.82 -12.86 10.25
C ASN A 33 5.43 -12.83 8.83
N SER A 34 5.11 -11.79 8.09
CA SER A 34 5.68 -11.48 6.77
C SER A 34 5.70 -12.69 5.81
N ALA A 35 6.87 -13.12 5.33
CA ALA A 35 7.05 -14.16 4.31
C ALA A 35 7.25 -15.58 4.89
N ASP A 36 6.68 -15.91 6.03
CA ASP A 36 6.69 -17.32 6.49
C ASP A 36 5.70 -18.16 5.67
N PHE A 37 6.07 -18.40 4.42
CA PHE A 37 5.29 -19.20 3.48
C PHE A 37 5.08 -20.63 3.95
N ALA A 38 6.03 -21.19 4.66
CA ALA A 38 5.92 -22.55 5.22
C ALA A 38 4.82 -22.62 6.30
N TRP A 39 4.69 -21.57 7.11
CA TRP A 39 3.61 -21.47 8.08
C TRP A 39 2.25 -21.42 7.37
N THR A 40 2.12 -20.60 6.32
CA THR A 40 0.88 -20.49 5.52
C THR A 40 0.51 -21.82 4.89
N GLU A 41 1.46 -22.51 4.25
CA GLU A 41 1.21 -23.82 3.63
C GLU A 41 0.66 -24.82 4.64
N ARG A 42 1.29 -24.94 5.81
CA ARG A 42 0.89 -25.88 6.88
C ARG A 42 -0.49 -25.50 7.48
N PHE A 43 -0.78 -24.19 7.62
CA PHE A 43 -2.09 -23.74 8.06
C PHE A 43 -3.19 -24.19 7.11
N PHE A 44 -3.02 -23.92 5.81
CA PHE A 44 -4.02 -24.28 4.80
C PHE A 44 -4.12 -25.81 4.63
N GLU A 45 -3.01 -26.53 4.68
CA GLU A 45 -3.01 -28.00 4.64
C GLU A 45 -3.86 -28.58 5.78
N TYR A 46 -3.65 -28.09 7.02
CA TYR A 46 -4.43 -28.54 8.18
C TYR A 46 -5.92 -28.20 8.03
N MET A 47 -6.24 -26.95 7.64
CA MET A 47 -7.61 -26.50 7.47
C MET A 47 -8.37 -27.33 6.44
N PHE A 48 -7.77 -27.57 5.29
CA PHE A 48 -8.43 -28.30 4.22
C PHE A 48 -8.50 -29.82 4.45
N ARG A 49 -7.51 -30.40 5.13
CA ARG A 49 -7.54 -31.81 5.53
C ARG A 49 -8.65 -32.12 6.54
N ASN A 50 -8.82 -31.25 7.53
CA ASN A 50 -9.72 -31.53 8.66
C ASN A 50 -11.11 -30.91 8.51
N HIS A 51 -11.25 -29.79 7.81
CA HIS A 51 -12.50 -29.04 7.72
C HIS A 51 -13.01 -28.86 6.28
N GLY A 52 -12.15 -28.99 5.28
CA GLY A 52 -12.48 -28.83 3.87
C GLY A 52 -13.10 -27.46 3.59
N GLN A 53 -14.09 -27.43 2.68
CA GLN A 53 -14.79 -26.18 2.35
C GLN A 53 -15.76 -25.69 3.46
N ARG A 54 -15.96 -26.48 4.50
CA ARG A 54 -16.82 -26.10 5.66
C ARG A 54 -16.05 -25.39 6.76
N SER A 55 -14.80 -25.04 6.53
CA SER A 55 -13.93 -24.38 7.52
C SER A 55 -14.50 -23.06 8.06
N GLY A 56 -15.39 -22.41 7.31
CA GLY A 56 -15.89 -21.06 7.66
C GLY A 56 -14.82 -19.97 7.54
N LEU A 57 -13.68 -20.29 6.93
CA LEU A 57 -12.60 -19.34 6.64
C LEU A 57 -12.98 -18.53 5.39
N GLU A 58 -13.09 -17.21 5.55
CA GLU A 58 -13.50 -16.30 4.46
C GLU A 58 -12.36 -15.42 4.02
N ALA A 59 -11.38 -15.17 4.91
CA ALA A 59 -10.16 -14.46 4.54
C ALA A 59 -8.97 -14.87 5.41
N PHE A 60 -7.79 -14.59 4.90
CA PHE A 60 -6.49 -14.82 5.54
C PHE A 60 -5.72 -13.51 5.56
N ALA A 61 -5.23 -13.08 6.73
CA ALA A 61 -4.61 -11.78 6.93
C ALA A 61 -3.09 -11.84 6.89
N LEU A 62 -2.49 -10.74 6.45
CA LEU A 62 -1.06 -10.48 6.43
C LEU A 62 -0.78 -9.13 7.06
N HIS A 63 0.40 -8.96 7.67
CA HIS A 63 0.95 -7.66 8.04
C HIS A 63 2.11 -7.31 7.12
N HIS A 64 2.24 -6.03 6.77
CA HIS A 64 3.39 -5.51 6.05
C HIS A 64 3.84 -4.18 6.62
N TYR A 65 5.04 -4.13 7.20
CA TYR A 65 5.65 -2.91 7.67
C TYR A 65 6.95 -2.60 6.95
N VAL A 66 7.12 -1.34 6.55
CA VAL A 66 8.39 -0.79 6.10
C VAL A 66 9.23 -0.46 7.34
N TRP A 67 10.01 -1.44 7.80
CA TRP A 67 10.85 -1.32 8.98
C TRP A 67 12.02 -0.38 8.75
N ASN A 68 12.10 0.71 9.52
CA ASN A 68 13.20 1.67 9.53
C ASN A 68 13.51 2.14 10.98
N THR A 69 13.48 1.21 11.92
CA THR A 69 13.53 1.47 13.36
C THR A 69 14.88 1.97 13.88
N ALA A 70 15.91 1.98 13.05
CA ALA A 70 17.20 2.59 13.38
C ALA A 70 17.19 4.12 13.28
N ARG A 71 16.26 4.68 12.48
CA ARG A 71 16.18 6.12 12.15
C ARG A 71 14.77 6.66 12.41
N THR A 72 14.68 7.95 12.74
CA THR A 72 13.39 8.65 12.79
C THR A 72 12.84 8.90 11.40
N ALA A 73 11.60 9.32 11.30
CA ALA A 73 10.98 9.70 10.02
C ALA A 73 11.69 10.90 9.37
N LEU A 74 12.28 11.78 10.17
CA LEU A 74 12.96 13.01 9.72
C LEU A 74 14.40 12.77 9.25
N ASP A 75 14.96 11.60 9.55
CA ASP A 75 16.32 11.24 9.18
C ASP A 75 16.31 10.59 7.77
N ILE A 76 16.46 11.42 6.73
CA ILE A 76 16.36 11.06 5.32
C ILE A 76 17.69 11.36 4.62
N ASP A 77 18.25 10.33 3.98
CA ASP A 77 19.28 10.44 2.95
C ASP A 77 18.87 9.61 1.72
N THR A 78 19.62 9.75 0.63
CA THR A 78 19.30 9.08 -0.65
C THR A 78 19.25 7.57 -0.53
N ASP A 79 20.18 6.96 0.22
CA ASP A 79 20.23 5.49 0.39
C ASP A 79 19.04 5.00 1.21
N ASN A 80 18.73 5.68 2.31
CA ASN A 80 17.57 5.36 3.12
C ASN A 80 16.25 5.63 2.38
N TRP A 81 16.20 6.63 1.53
CA TRP A 81 15.06 6.88 0.65
C TRP A 81 14.75 5.67 -0.23
N PHE A 82 15.71 5.25 -1.06
CA PHE A 82 15.49 4.10 -1.93
C PHE A 82 15.27 2.80 -1.19
N ALA A 83 15.97 2.58 -0.07
CA ALA A 83 15.79 1.41 0.77
C ALA A 83 14.35 1.30 1.30
N THR A 84 13.79 2.39 1.83
CA THR A 84 12.42 2.37 2.38
C THR A 84 11.36 2.19 1.29
N LEU A 85 11.50 2.86 0.13
CA LEU A 85 10.56 2.68 -0.98
C LEU A 85 10.65 1.28 -1.60
N THR A 86 11.86 0.70 -1.67
CA THR A 86 12.04 -0.68 -2.12
C THR A 86 11.38 -1.66 -1.14
N LYS A 87 11.47 -1.43 0.18
CA LYS A 87 10.76 -2.22 1.18
C LYS A 87 9.25 -2.15 1.01
N ALA A 88 8.67 -0.96 0.74
CA ALA A 88 7.25 -0.84 0.43
C ALA A 88 6.86 -1.71 -0.79
N TRP A 89 7.70 -1.73 -1.82
CA TRP A 89 7.48 -2.55 -3.01
C TRP A 89 7.53 -4.06 -2.74
N THR A 90 8.19 -4.54 -1.67
CA THR A 90 8.23 -5.97 -1.31
C THR A 90 6.86 -6.57 -1.00
N LEU A 91 5.87 -5.75 -0.65
CA LEU A 91 4.47 -6.16 -0.49
C LEU A 91 3.94 -6.92 -1.71
N ASN A 92 4.37 -6.55 -2.93
CA ASN A 92 3.98 -7.28 -4.15
C ASN A 92 4.33 -8.77 -4.04
N GLY A 93 5.57 -9.08 -3.68
CA GLY A 93 6.03 -10.47 -3.54
C GLY A 93 5.36 -11.23 -2.40
N LEU A 94 4.99 -10.53 -1.31
CA LEU A 94 4.24 -11.13 -0.20
C LEU A 94 2.85 -11.57 -0.65
N VAL A 95 2.11 -10.67 -1.30
CA VAL A 95 0.76 -10.97 -1.80
C VAL A 95 0.79 -12.11 -2.81
N GLU A 96 1.72 -12.07 -3.78
CA GLU A 96 1.86 -13.11 -4.79
C GLU A 96 2.23 -14.46 -4.17
N GLY A 97 3.20 -14.49 -3.25
CA GLY A 97 3.67 -15.71 -2.61
C GLY A 97 2.60 -16.40 -1.77
N HIS A 98 1.93 -15.66 -0.89
CA HIS A 98 0.83 -16.21 -0.09
C HIS A 98 -0.34 -16.64 -0.97
N ARG A 99 -0.71 -15.85 -1.99
CA ARG A 99 -1.79 -16.23 -2.90
C ARG A 99 -1.49 -17.50 -3.69
N LEU A 100 -0.25 -17.64 -4.18
CA LEU A 100 0.17 -18.85 -4.89
C LEU A 100 0.01 -20.11 -4.02
N LEU A 101 0.35 -20.05 -2.74
CA LEU A 101 0.14 -21.15 -1.80
C LEU A 101 -1.34 -21.41 -1.55
N MET A 102 -2.13 -20.35 -1.34
CA MET A 102 -3.57 -20.47 -1.14
C MET A 102 -4.28 -21.08 -2.35
N ASP A 103 -3.86 -20.76 -3.58
CA ASP A 103 -4.45 -21.28 -4.82
C ASP A 103 -4.36 -22.80 -4.94
N ARG A 104 -3.41 -23.46 -4.25
CA ARG A 104 -3.33 -24.93 -4.17
C ARG A 104 -4.53 -25.55 -3.44
N PHE A 105 -5.07 -24.84 -2.46
CA PHE A 105 -6.16 -25.29 -1.59
C PHE A 105 -7.50 -24.66 -1.96
N ASP A 106 -7.48 -23.43 -2.47
CA ASP A 106 -8.63 -22.64 -2.89
C ASP A 106 -8.44 -22.09 -4.32
N PRO A 107 -8.45 -22.98 -5.35
CA PRO A 107 -8.26 -22.55 -6.74
C PRO A 107 -9.39 -21.65 -7.27
N ALA A 108 -10.56 -21.69 -6.62
CA ALA A 108 -11.69 -20.82 -6.94
C ALA A 108 -11.58 -19.42 -6.29
N ARG A 109 -10.53 -19.17 -5.50
CA ARG A 109 -10.23 -17.89 -4.84
C ARG A 109 -11.39 -17.33 -4.02
N LYS A 110 -12.07 -18.21 -3.29
CA LYS A 110 -13.17 -17.84 -2.39
C LYS A 110 -12.67 -17.22 -1.09
N ILE A 111 -11.46 -17.60 -0.65
CA ILE A 111 -10.81 -17.06 0.54
C ILE A 111 -10.00 -15.84 0.10
N ALA A 112 -10.41 -14.68 0.58
CA ALA A 112 -9.73 -13.42 0.28
C ALA A 112 -8.40 -13.29 1.04
N LEU A 113 -7.47 -12.48 0.50
CA LEU A 113 -6.36 -11.94 1.27
C LEU A 113 -6.77 -10.60 1.91
N ILE A 114 -6.23 -10.35 3.09
CA ILE A 114 -6.37 -9.10 3.83
C ILE A 114 -4.96 -8.64 4.23
N VAL A 115 -4.68 -7.36 4.10
CA VAL A 115 -3.52 -6.73 4.73
C VAL A 115 -4.05 -5.90 5.89
N ASP A 116 -4.22 -6.55 7.04
CA ASP A 116 -4.94 -5.97 8.19
C ASP A 116 -4.09 -4.99 9.00
N GLU A 117 -2.77 -4.98 8.80
CA GLU A 117 -1.87 -3.92 9.26
C GLU A 117 -0.78 -3.66 8.21
N TRP A 118 -0.56 -2.36 7.87
CA TRP A 118 0.51 -1.94 6.98
C TRP A 118 0.97 -0.51 7.26
N GLY A 119 2.15 -0.15 6.77
CA GLY A 119 2.67 1.20 6.83
C GLY A 119 4.16 1.28 7.17
N ALA A 120 4.67 2.51 7.38
CA ALA A 120 6.02 2.77 7.80
C ALA A 120 6.17 2.64 9.32
N TRP A 121 7.27 2.03 9.76
CA TRP A 121 7.65 1.94 11.18
C TRP A 121 9.04 2.49 11.39
N HIS A 122 9.11 3.73 11.87
CA HIS A 122 10.35 4.41 12.21
C HIS A 122 10.64 4.34 13.71
N LYS A 123 11.83 4.80 14.08
CA LYS A 123 12.17 5.02 15.47
C LYS A 123 11.25 6.09 16.06
N THR A 124 10.75 5.87 17.27
CA THR A 124 9.96 6.85 18.02
C THR A 124 10.71 8.18 18.17
N GLU A 125 10.00 9.28 17.99
CA GLU A 125 10.56 10.63 18.10
C GLU A 125 11.15 10.91 19.49
N ALA A 126 12.20 11.72 19.51
CA ALA A 126 12.87 12.11 20.75
C ALA A 126 11.88 12.80 21.69
N GLY A 127 11.97 12.50 22.99
CA GLY A 127 11.08 13.03 24.02
C GLY A 127 9.71 12.36 24.12
N LYS A 128 9.38 11.42 23.24
CA LYS A 128 8.19 10.58 23.37
C LYS A 128 8.53 9.22 24.00
N PRO A 129 7.64 8.62 24.80
CA PRO A 129 7.85 7.28 25.32
C PRO A 129 8.03 6.27 24.18
N SER A 130 9.03 5.40 24.27
CA SER A 130 9.34 4.43 23.19
C SER A 130 8.17 3.52 22.84
N HIS A 131 7.35 3.17 23.83
CA HIS A 131 6.16 2.32 23.65
C HIS A 131 4.96 3.06 23.05
N SER A 132 5.00 4.40 22.92
CA SER A 132 3.90 5.17 22.31
C SER A 132 3.84 4.98 20.81
N LEU A 133 4.94 4.52 20.19
CA LEU A 133 5.09 4.36 18.73
C LEU A 133 4.78 5.65 17.97
N TYR A 134 4.95 6.79 18.63
CA TYR A 134 4.76 8.10 18.01
C TYR A 134 5.93 8.41 17.07
N GLN A 135 5.60 8.70 15.83
CA GLN A 135 6.56 9.14 14.82
C GLN A 135 5.94 10.26 13.97
N GLN A 136 6.80 11.08 13.38
CA GLN A 136 6.41 12.02 12.34
C GLN A 136 6.20 11.26 11.02
N ASN A 137 5.45 11.88 10.11
CA ASN A 137 5.22 11.35 8.76
C ASN A 137 5.61 12.43 7.73
N THR A 138 6.47 12.08 6.79
CA THR A 138 7.03 12.98 5.78
C THR A 138 6.47 12.68 4.39
N VAL A 139 6.93 13.42 3.37
CA VAL A 139 6.65 13.11 1.96
C VAL A 139 7.11 11.69 1.60
N ARG A 140 8.24 11.20 2.16
CA ARG A 140 8.68 9.82 1.96
C ARG A 140 7.62 8.81 2.44
N ASP A 141 6.99 9.06 3.58
CA ASP A 141 5.95 8.19 4.13
C ASP A 141 4.69 8.26 3.25
N ALA A 142 4.37 9.43 2.71
CA ALA A 142 3.33 9.56 1.70
C ALA A 142 3.61 8.72 0.45
N LEU A 143 4.87 8.66 -0.03
CA LEU A 143 5.22 7.77 -1.15
C LEU A 143 5.10 6.29 -0.76
N ILE A 144 5.51 5.89 0.44
CA ILE A 144 5.31 4.52 0.94
C ILE A 144 3.82 4.16 0.87
N ALA A 145 2.95 5.02 1.40
CA ALA A 145 1.51 4.79 1.35
C ALA A 145 0.98 4.73 -0.10
N ALA A 146 1.42 5.61 -0.98
CA ALA A 146 1.01 5.62 -2.37
C ALA A 146 1.42 4.32 -3.11
N ILE A 147 2.65 3.85 -2.90
CA ILE A 147 3.16 2.60 -3.47
C ILE A 147 2.32 1.40 -3.00
N GLU A 148 2.04 1.32 -1.70
CA GLU A 148 1.26 0.21 -1.14
C GLU A 148 -0.21 0.26 -1.59
N LEU A 149 -0.83 1.44 -1.67
CA LEU A 149 -2.18 1.61 -2.23
C LEU A 149 -2.25 1.22 -3.72
N ASP A 150 -1.24 1.56 -4.53
CA ASP A 150 -1.15 1.13 -5.92
C ASP A 150 -1.03 -0.41 -6.03
N LEU A 151 -0.28 -1.05 -5.12
CA LEU A 151 -0.20 -2.50 -5.05
C LEU A 151 -1.54 -3.13 -4.63
N PHE A 152 -2.28 -2.53 -3.68
CA PHE A 152 -3.61 -3.01 -3.33
C PHE A 152 -4.57 -2.94 -4.51
N ASN A 153 -4.54 -1.85 -5.29
CA ASN A 153 -5.32 -1.73 -6.53
C ASN A 153 -4.91 -2.78 -7.57
N ARG A 154 -3.61 -3.03 -7.73
CA ARG A 154 -3.09 -4.07 -8.64
C ARG A 154 -3.60 -5.46 -8.27
N HIS A 155 -3.68 -5.75 -6.99
CA HIS A 155 -4.12 -7.05 -6.44
C HIS A 155 -5.60 -7.08 -6.05
N ALA A 156 -6.43 -6.11 -6.48
CA ALA A 156 -7.84 -5.99 -6.09
C ALA A 156 -8.71 -7.24 -6.39
N ALA A 157 -8.27 -8.11 -7.28
CA ALA A 157 -8.95 -9.40 -7.55
C ALA A 157 -8.84 -10.40 -6.37
N VAL A 158 -7.85 -10.26 -5.50
CA VAL A 158 -7.56 -11.19 -4.39
C VAL A 158 -7.48 -10.49 -3.02
N LEU A 159 -7.11 -9.22 -2.99
CA LEU A 159 -7.11 -8.39 -1.77
C LEU A 159 -8.47 -7.72 -1.60
N ARG A 160 -9.07 -7.92 -0.44
CA ARG A 160 -10.40 -7.37 -0.12
C ARG A 160 -10.38 -6.21 0.84
N MET A 161 -9.35 -6.10 1.67
CA MET A 161 -9.23 -5.06 2.69
C MET A 161 -7.76 -4.81 3.00
N ALA A 162 -7.42 -3.55 3.29
CA ALA A 162 -6.11 -3.16 3.78
C ALA A 162 -6.28 -2.04 4.82
N ASN A 163 -5.70 -2.19 6.02
CA ASN A 163 -5.88 -1.27 7.13
C ASN A 163 -4.54 -0.63 7.50
N LEU A 164 -4.45 0.68 7.32
CA LEU A 164 -3.27 1.44 7.74
C LEU A 164 -3.12 1.41 9.26
N ALA A 165 -1.93 1.22 9.74
CA ALA A 165 -1.58 1.31 11.15
C ALA A 165 -0.83 2.64 11.45
N GLN A 166 -1.53 3.64 12.09
CA GLN A 166 -2.91 3.65 12.48
C GLN A 166 -3.54 5.00 12.13
N VAL A 167 -4.72 5.34 12.66
CA VAL A 167 -5.42 6.56 12.26
C VAL A 167 -4.83 7.80 12.95
N VAL A 168 -4.53 7.72 14.26
CA VAL A 168 -4.09 8.87 15.08
C VAL A 168 -2.86 8.51 15.92
N ASN A 169 -1.83 9.35 15.87
CA ASN A 169 -0.65 9.38 16.76
C ASN A 169 0.25 8.13 16.80
N VAL A 170 -0.08 7.08 16.09
CA VAL A 170 0.66 5.81 16.17
C VAL A 170 1.16 5.43 14.78
N LEU A 171 2.45 5.17 14.66
CA LEU A 171 3.11 4.71 13.44
C LEU A 171 2.79 5.60 12.24
N HIS A 172 2.31 5.02 11.15
CA HIS A 172 1.99 5.71 9.90
C HIS A 172 0.64 6.45 9.96
N ALA A 173 0.50 7.33 10.95
CA ALA A 173 -0.78 7.97 11.27
C ALA A 173 -1.28 8.92 10.17
N LEU A 174 -2.60 8.96 9.96
CA LEU A 174 -3.24 9.94 9.09
C LEU A 174 -3.32 11.32 9.74
N VAL A 175 -3.44 11.35 11.07
CA VAL A 175 -3.59 12.56 11.87
C VAL A 175 -2.64 12.49 13.06
N LEU A 176 -1.95 13.59 13.31
CA LEU A 176 -1.24 13.80 14.57
C LEU A 176 -1.97 14.85 15.41
N ALA A 177 -2.15 14.55 16.69
CA ALA A 177 -2.93 15.35 17.62
C ALA A 177 -2.24 15.49 18.97
N ASP A 178 -2.46 16.63 19.61
CA ASP A 178 -2.18 16.89 21.02
C ASP A 178 -3.48 17.14 21.79
N GLU A 179 -3.40 17.68 22.99
CA GLU A 179 -4.56 17.96 23.84
C GLU A 179 -5.48 19.06 23.26
N ASN A 180 -4.98 19.95 22.40
CA ASN A 180 -5.67 21.15 21.97
C ASN A 180 -5.92 21.24 20.47
N SER A 181 -5.13 20.51 19.66
CA SER A 181 -5.13 20.65 18.21
C SER A 181 -4.77 19.35 17.50
N CYS A 182 -5.01 19.32 16.19
CA CYS A 182 -4.58 18.22 15.33
C CYS A 182 -4.25 18.75 13.93
N PHE A 183 -3.45 17.99 13.21
CA PHE A 183 -3.17 18.26 11.81
C PHE A 183 -3.15 16.96 10.99
N ARG A 184 -3.39 17.10 9.69
CA ARG A 184 -3.32 16.02 8.71
C ARG A 184 -1.86 15.78 8.33
N THR A 185 -1.44 14.51 8.28
CA THR A 185 -0.11 14.16 7.78
C THR A 185 -0.08 14.16 6.24
N PRO A 186 1.08 14.15 5.59
CA PRO A 186 1.17 13.94 4.14
C PRO A 186 0.46 12.66 3.67
N THR A 187 0.47 11.61 4.48
CA THR A 187 -0.24 10.34 4.22
C THR A 187 -1.76 10.51 4.13
N TYR A 188 -2.35 11.40 4.94
CA TYR A 188 -3.78 11.72 4.84
C TYR A 188 -4.15 12.20 3.43
N HIS A 189 -3.34 13.09 2.87
CA HIS A 189 -3.59 13.64 1.53
C HIS A 189 -3.46 12.58 0.43
N VAL A 190 -2.60 11.57 0.62
CA VAL A 190 -2.53 10.42 -0.28
C VAL A 190 -3.84 9.64 -0.27
N PHE A 191 -4.42 9.37 0.90
CA PHE A 191 -5.72 8.71 0.98
C PHE A 191 -6.83 9.51 0.27
N ASP A 192 -6.78 10.83 0.32
CA ASP A 192 -7.72 11.69 -0.40
C ASP A 192 -7.51 11.63 -1.92
N LEU A 193 -6.25 11.63 -2.39
CA LEU A 193 -5.91 11.41 -3.80
C LEU A 193 -6.42 10.06 -4.32
N TYR A 194 -6.31 9.01 -3.51
CA TYR A 194 -6.67 7.63 -3.90
C TYR A 194 -8.16 7.30 -3.70
N ARG A 195 -8.92 8.16 -3.01
CA ARG A 195 -10.35 7.96 -2.75
C ARG A 195 -11.19 7.59 -3.98
N PRO A 196 -10.95 8.14 -5.19
CA PRO A 196 -11.73 7.79 -6.38
C PRO A 196 -11.59 6.34 -6.87
N HIS A 197 -10.52 5.64 -6.50
CA HIS A 197 -10.35 4.21 -6.81
C HIS A 197 -11.35 3.32 -6.04
N ARG A 198 -11.87 3.80 -4.90
CA ARG A 198 -12.79 3.02 -4.07
C ARG A 198 -14.09 2.72 -4.81
N GLY A 199 -14.42 1.43 -4.94
CA GLY A 199 -15.62 0.97 -5.65
C GLY A 199 -15.56 1.12 -7.18
N ALA A 200 -14.40 1.48 -7.73
CA ALA A 200 -14.13 1.45 -9.16
C ALA A 200 -13.55 0.09 -9.58
N ARG A 201 -13.60 -0.25 -10.85
CA ARG A 201 -12.98 -1.46 -11.41
C ARG A 201 -11.48 -1.21 -11.64
N ALA A 202 -10.61 -1.94 -10.99
CA ALA A 202 -9.18 -1.87 -11.21
C ALA A 202 -8.82 -2.28 -12.66
N LEU A 203 -7.90 -1.53 -13.26
CA LEU A 203 -7.38 -1.77 -14.61
C LEU A 203 -5.94 -2.26 -14.55
N ARG A 204 -5.56 -3.07 -15.53
CA ARG A 204 -4.16 -3.47 -15.71
C ARG A 204 -3.34 -2.30 -16.23
N CYS A 205 -2.28 -1.94 -15.50
CA CYS A 205 -1.30 -0.96 -15.93
C CYS A 205 -0.01 -1.65 -16.40
N VAL A 206 0.52 -1.20 -17.54
CA VAL A 206 1.85 -1.57 -18.04
C VAL A 206 2.76 -0.37 -17.85
N ASN A 207 3.84 -0.58 -17.11
CA ASN A 207 4.81 0.46 -16.77
C ASN A 207 6.16 0.18 -17.46
N LEU A 208 6.59 1.10 -18.30
CA LEU A 208 7.84 0.99 -19.08
C LEU A 208 8.95 1.91 -18.55
N SER A 209 8.77 2.53 -17.37
CA SER A 209 9.79 3.40 -16.78
C SER A 209 11.05 2.63 -16.36
N ASP A 210 12.16 3.37 -16.25
CA ASP A 210 13.46 2.85 -15.83
C ASP A 210 13.42 2.31 -14.38
N VAL A 211 14.38 1.45 -14.08
CA VAL A 211 14.67 1.01 -12.71
C VAL A 211 15.59 2.04 -12.05
N VAL A 212 15.22 2.53 -10.87
CA VAL A 212 16.01 3.51 -10.10
C VAL A 212 16.75 2.90 -8.90
N SER A 213 16.34 1.71 -8.47
CA SER A 213 17.02 0.94 -7.43
C SER A 213 16.88 -0.56 -7.74
N ASP A 214 18.00 -1.28 -7.60
CA ASP A 214 18.07 -2.74 -7.77
C ASP A 214 17.89 -3.51 -6.47
N GLY A 215 17.48 -2.81 -5.40
CA GLY A 215 17.23 -3.40 -4.09
C GLY A 215 18.42 -3.35 -3.13
N GLY A 216 19.58 -2.86 -3.51
CA GLY A 216 20.74 -2.53 -2.66
C GLY A 216 20.74 -3.05 -1.22
N SER A 217 20.76 -2.15 -0.24
CA SER A 217 20.71 -2.49 1.20
C SER A 217 19.37 -3.11 1.65
N ALA A 218 18.27 -2.87 0.92
CA ALA A 218 16.99 -3.54 1.17
C ALA A 218 17.02 -5.04 0.84
N ALA A 219 18.03 -5.50 0.08
CA ALA A 219 18.20 -6.92 -0.26
C ALA A 219 18.49 -7.79 0.98
N GLU A 220 19.09 -7.24 2.04
CA GLU A 220 19.33 -8.00 3.28
C GLU A 220 18.02 -8.28 4.03
N ASP A 221 17.13 -7.31 4.11
CA ASP A 221 15.81 -7.51 4.69
C ASP A 221 14.94 -8.43 3.82
N CYS A 222 15.07 -8.33 2.48
CA CYS A 222 14.41 -9.22 1.55
C CYS A 222 14.93 -10.67 1.65
N ARG A 223 16.20 -10.89 2.01
CA ARG A 223 16.74 -12.24 2.31
C ARG A 223 16.09 -12.83 3.55
N ALA A 224 15.89 -12.02 4.59
CA ALA A 224 15.17 -12.46 5.79
C ALA A 224 13.72 -12.86 5.45
N LEU A 225 13.10 -12.21 4.46
CA LEU A 225 11.79 -12.52 3.93
C LEU A 225 11.78 -13.74 2.97
N ARG A 226 12.93 -14.34 2.67
CA ARG A 226 13.08 -15.43 1.66
C ARG A 226 12.49 -15.11 0.28
N LEU A 227 12.38 -13.83 -0.05
CA LEU A 227 11.98 -13.32 -1.38
C LEU A 227 13.20 -13.12 -2.30
N ASP A 228 14.33 -13.68 -1.93
CA ASP A 228 15.70 -13.39 -2.35
C ASP A 228 16.10 -13.92 -3.74
N ARG A 229 15.22 -14.60 -4.42
CA ARG A 229 15.57 -15.16 -5.74
C ARG A 229 15.53 -14.15 -6.87
N GLN A 230 14.94 -12.97 -6.65
CA GLN A 230 15.02 -11.85 -7.60
C GLN A 230 15.16 -10.52 -6.85
N PRO A 231 16.12 -9.67 -7.19
CA PRO A 231 16.22 -8.34 -6.59
C PRO A 231 14.92 -7.57 -6.82
N GLN A 232 14.39 -7.00 -5.75
CA GLN A 232 13.18 -6.16 -5.83
C GLN A 232 13.55 -4.86 -6.54
N LYS A 233 13.22 -4.76 -7.81
CA LYS A 233 13.55 -3.59 -8.64
C LYS A 233 12.50 -2.51 -8.46
N LEU A 234 12.90 -1.37 -7.88
CA LEU A 234 12.07 -0.19 -7.80
C LEU A 234 12.13 0.57 -9.12
N ARG A 235 10.99 0.80 -9.75
CA ARG A 235 10.89 1.61 -10.96
C ARG A 235 10.73 3.08 -10.61
N ARG A 236 11.18 3.96 -11.52
CA ARG A 236 11.06 5.41 -11.40
C ARG A 236 9.62 5.86 -11.25
N VAL A 237 8.73 5.34 -12.06
CA VAL A 237 7.30 5.63 -11.97
C VAL A 237 6.57 4.38 -11.49
N LEU A 238 5.71 4.54 -10.52
CA LEU A 238 4.74 3.53 -10.10
C LEU A 238 3.35 4.14 -10.23
N GLY A 239 2.32 3.29 -10.19
CA GLY A 239 0.95 3.78 -10.28
C GLY A 239 -0.06 2.67 -10.46
N SER A 240 -1.31 3.06 -10.38
CA SER A 240 -2.47 2.21 -10.65
C SER A 240 -3.56 2.97 -11.38
N ALA A 241 -4.48 2.23 -11.99
CA ALA A 241 -5.61 2.80 -12.68
C ALA A 241 -6.90 2.06 -12.34
N SER A 242 -8.01 2.80 -12.35
CA SER A 242 -9.33 2.23 -12.21
C SER A 242 -10.36 2.99 -13.04
N LEU A 243 -11.45 2.32 -13.37
CA LEU A 243 -12.53 2.85 -14.18
C LEU A 243 -13.85 2.74 -13.40
N ARG A 244 -14.57 3.87 -13.33
CA ARG A 244 -15.96 3.93 -12.88
C ARG A 244 -16.79 4.59 -13.97
N ASP A 245 -17.72 3.84 -14.53
CA ASP A 245 -18.44 4.23 -15.73
C ASP A 245 -17.46 4.57 -16.86
N ASP A 246 -17.42 5.80 -17.34
CA ASP A 246 -16.46 6.32 -18.33
C ASP A 246 -15.30 7.13 -17.72
N LEU A 247 -15.29 7.30 -16.38
CA LEU A 247 -14.26 8.08 -15.68
C LEU A 247 -13.07 7.19 -15.32
N LEU A 248 -11.96 7.39 -15.99
CA LEU A 248 -10.66 6.81 -15.69
C LEU A 248 -9.98 7.63 -14.59
N THR A 249 -9.57 6.96 -13.52
CA THR A 249 -8.69 7.51 -12.50
C THR A 249 -7.34 6.81 -12.58
N VAL A 250 -6.28 7.60 -12.65
CA VAL A 250 -4.88 7.12 -12.63
C VAL A 250 -4.14 7.83 -11.50
N THR A 251 -3.48 7.06 -10.65
CA THR A 251 -2.50 7.57 -9.68
C THR A 251 -1.10 7.25 -10.16
N LEU A 252 -0.18 8.20 -10.00
CA LEU A 252 1.21 8.11 -10.45
C LEU A 252 2.13 8.61 -9.36
N VAL A 253 3.25 7.90 -9.18
CA VAL A 253 4.29 8.22 -8.19
C VAL A 253 5.64 8.28 -8.89
N ASN A 254 6.37 9.40 -8.78
CA ASN A 254 7.78 9.46 -9.12
C ASN A 254 8.62 9.09 -7.89
N THR A 255 9.26 7.95 -7.92
CA THR A 255 10.04 7.43 -6.78
C THR A 255 11.43 8.07 -6.64
N HIS A 256 11.88 8.88 -7.62
CA HIS A 256 13.20 9.51 -7.57
C HIS A 256 13.15 10.81 -6.75
N PRO A 257 14.06 11.01 -5.76
CA PRO A 257 14.03 12.18 -4.88
C PRO A 257 14.50 13.49 -5.52
N GLU A 258 15.25 13.43 -6.64
CA GLU A 258 15.91 14.59 -7.22
C GLU A 258 15.61 14.81 -8.70
N GLN A 259 15.11 13.81 -9.41
CA GLN A 259 14.94 13.88 -10.86
C GLN A 259 13.46 13.88 -11.26
N PRO A 260 13.02 14.85 -12.07
CA PRO A 260 11.69 14.81 -12.67
C PRO A 260 11.60 13.69 -13.70
N CYS A 261 10.37 13.28 -14.03
CA CYS A 261 10.11 12.26 -15.03
C CYS A 261 9.01 12.71 -15.99
N GLU A 262 9.34 12.78 -17.26
CA GLU A 262 8.34 12.95 -18.32
C GLU A 262 7.78 11.58 -18.71
N LEU A 263 6.47 11.50 -18.87
CA LEU A 263 5.79 10.28 -19.28
C LEU A 263 4.60 10.57 -20.19
N GLU A 264 4.25 9.58 -21.00
CA GLU A 264 3.04 9.57 -21.79
C GLU A 264 2.08 8.50 -21.23
N LEU A 265 0.85 8.90 -20.96
CA LEU A 265 -0.22 8.01 -20.53
C LEU A 265 -1.16 7.72 -21.71
N GLU A 266 -1.35 6.45 -22.00
CA GLU A 266 -2.19 5.95 -23.09
C GLU A 266 -3.18 4.90 -22.56
N ALA A 267 -4.41 4.92 -23.02
CA ALA A 267 -5.41 3.88 -22.79
C ALA A 267 -5.54 2.99 -24.03
N PHE A 268 -5.29 1.68 -23.87
CA PHE A 268 -5.45 0.75 -24.99
C PHE A 268 -6.95 0.56 -25.32
N GLY A 269 -7.30 0.85 -26.59
CA GLY A 269 -8.67 0.69 -27.09
C GLY A 269 -9.62 1.84 -26.78
N ALA A 270 -9.10 2.98 -26.27
CA ALA A 270 -9.85 4.20 -26.05
C ALA A 270 -8.94 5.42 -26.18
N GLU A 271 -9.52 6.59 -26.42
CA GLU A 271 -8.81 7.86 -26.40
C GLU A 271 -9.06 8.58 -25.08
N LEU A 272 -8.03 9.23 -24.56
CA LEU A 272 -8.14 10.07 -23.37
C LEU A 272 -8.62 11.46 -23.79
N ASP A 273 -9.51 12.04 -22.99
CA ASP A 273 -9.87 13.46 -23.05
C ASP A 273 -8.91 14.31 -22.20
N SER A 274 -9.22 15.59 -22.01
CA SER A 274 -8.53 16.40 -21.02
C SER A 274 -8.64 15.77 -19.63
N ALA A 275 -7.58 15.88 -18.83
CA ALA A 275 -7.54 15.33 -17.49
C ALA A 275 -7.48 16.42 -16.43
N GLU A 276 -8.26 16.25 -15.37
CA GLU A 276 -8.05 16.96 -14.12
C GLU A 276 -6.91 16.27 -13.35
N CYS A 277 -5.87 17.03 -13.06
CA CYS A 277 -4.70 16.57 -12.32
C CYS A 277 -4.60 17.26 -10.97
N VAL A 278 -4.48 16.48 -9.90
CA VAL A 278 -4.23 16.95 -8.53
C VAL A 278 -2.96 16.32 -8.01
N GLU A 279 -2.07 17.11 -7.45
CA GLU A 279 -0.76 16.67 -6.96
C GLU A 279 -0.57 17.02 -5.49
N LEU A 280 0.18 16.19 -4.76
CA LEU A 280 0.66 16.50 -3.42
C LEU A 280 1.72 17.60 -3.49
N GLY A 281 1.44 18.77 -2.92
CA GLY A 281 2.34 19.92 -2.89
C GLY A 281 3.29 19.87 -1.69
N PHE A 282 4.59 20.10 -1.93
CA PHE A 282 5.67 20.22 -0.96
C PHE A 282 6.87 20.91 -1.61
N GLU A 283 7.82 21.40 -0.83
CA GLU A 283 9.07 22.02 -1.33
C GLU A 283 10.24 21.03 -1.32
N HIS A 284 10.34 20.23 -0.26
CA HIS A 284 11.41 19.24 -0.07
C HIS A 284 10.85 17.88 0.26
N ILE A 285 11.55 16.82 -0.17
CA ILE A 285 11.17 15.41 0.07
C ILE A 285 11.10 15.03 1.56
N GLY A 286 11.74 15.82 2.43
CA GLY A 286 11.68 15.66 3.89
C GLY A 286 10.58 16.48 4.56
N ASP A 287 9.76 17.22 3.82
CA ASP A 287 8.70 18.03 4.40
C ASP A 287 7.65 17.17 5.11
N CYS A 288 7.16 17.72 6.21
CA CYS A 288 6.05 17.18 6.98
C CYS A 288 5.19 18.32 7.52
N ASN A 289 3.97 18.00 7.89
CA ASN A 289 3.10 18.92 8.61
C ASN A 289 3.41 18.90 10.11
N THR A 290 3.30 20.05 10.76
CA THR A 290 3.48 20.21 12.20
C THR A 290 2.34 21.04 12.78
N PHE A 291 2.27 21.18 14.11
CA PHE A 291 1.28 22.04 14.76
C PHE A 291 1.42 23.50 14.34
N GLU A 292 2.66 23.98 14.09
CA GLU A 292 2.96 25.35 13.65
C GLU A 292 2.74 25.55 12.13
N GLN A 293 2.88 24.47 11.34
CA GLN A 293 2.76 24.49 9.89
C GLN A 293 1.89 23.32 9.39
N PRO A 294 0.57 23.31 9.69
CA PRO A 294 -0.29 22.17 9.43
C PRO A 294 -0.60 21.92 7.95
N GLU A 295 -0.30 22.88 7.07
CA GLU A 295 -0.58 22.84 5.63
C GLU A 295 0.70 22.99 4.77
N ARG A 296 1.89 22.72 5.34
CA ARG A 296 3.15 22.75 4.60
C ARG A 296 3.16 21.75 3.46
N VAL A 297 2.63 20.58 3.70
CA VAL A 297 2.32 19.57 2.69
C VAL A 297 0.81 19.46 2.55
N ARG A 298 0.30 19.72 1.35
CA ARG A 298 -1.15 19.74 1.04
C ARG A 298 -1.41 19.38 -0.39
N LEU A 299 -2.66 19.16 -0.76
CA LEU A 299 -3.03 19.04 -2.16
C LEU A 299 -2.97 20.41 -2.85
N LEU A 300 -2.40 20.43 -4.04
CA LEU A 300 -2.42 21.60 -4.92
C LEU A 300 -3.79 21.74 -5.58
N GLU A 301 -4.08 22.97 -6.05
CA GLU A 301 -5.29 23.23 -6.85
C GLU A 301 -5.29 22.37 -8.11
N PRO A 302 -6.45 21.83 -8.51
CA PRO A 302 -6.56 21.02 -9.71
C PRO A 302 -6.11 21.78 -10.97
N GLN A 303 -5.38 21.10 -11.84
CA GLN A 303 -4.96 21.60 -13.14
C GLN A 303 -5.59 20.75 -14.24
N ILE A 304 -6.03 21.41 -15.32
CA ILE A 304 -6.55 20.71 -16.48
C ILE A 304 -5.44 20.58 -17.52
N LEU A 305 -5.13 19.34 -17.87
CA LEU A 305 -4.19 18.98 -18.93
C LEU A 305 -4.95 18.52 -20.17
N ALA A 306 -4.66 19.15 -21.31
CA ALA A 306 -5.23 18.73 -22.59
C ALA A 306 -4.57 17.43 -23.09
N ALA A 307 -5.38 16.49 -23.56
CA ALA A 307 -4.86 15.35 -24.30
C ALA A 307 -4.46 15.75 -25.72
N LEU A 308 -3.37 15.17 -26.19
CA LEU A 308 -2.86 15.36 -27.57
C LEU A 308 -2.87 14.00 -28.28
N GLY A 309 -3.67 13.87 -29.32
CA GLY A 309 -3.80 12.60 -30.04
C GLY A 309 -4.33 11.47 -29.17
N GLY A 310 -5.26 11.74 -28.24
CA GLY A 310 -5.85 10.76 -27.33
C GLY A 310 -4.93 10.31 -26.19
N LYS A 311 -3.81 11.01 -25.96
CA LYS A 311 -2.83 10.70 -24.92
C LYS A 311 -2.56 11.90 -24.02
N LEU A 312 -2.15 11.65 -22.78
CA LEU A 312 -1.74 12.70 -21.84
C LEU A 312 -0.22 12.68 -21.66
N ARG A 313 0.39 13.85 -21.78
CA ARG A 313 1.82 14.04 -21.44
C ARG A 313 1.92 14.71 -20.11
N LEU A 314 2.64 14.07 -19.21
CA LEU A 314 2.80 14.47 -17.81
C LEU A 314 4.28 14.66 -17.50
N CYS A 315 4.60 15.67 -16.69
CA CYS A 315 5.91 15.82 -16.08
C CYS A 315 5.74 15.70 -14.56
N LEU A 316 6.23 14.60 -13.98
CA LEU A 316 6.21 14.36 -12.55
C LEU A 316 7.47 14.95 -11.93
N ARG A 317 7.34 15.90 -11.00
CA ARG A 317 8.49 16.40 -10.22
C ARG A 317 9.11 15.30 -9.36
N PRO A 318 10.32 15.52 -8.81
CA PRO A 318 10.92 14.59 -7.84
C PRO A 318 9.96 14.30 -6.68
N GLY A 319 9.79 13.02 -6.34
CA GLY A 319 8.90 12.60 -5.25
C GLY A 319 7.40 12.88 -5.47
N ALA A 320 6.96 13.21 -6.68
CA ALA A 320 5.57 13.54 -6.97
C ALA A 320 4.62 12.39 -6.68
N ILE A 321 3.46 12.71 -6.14
CA ILE A 321 2.27 11.85 -6.05
C ILE A 321 1.14 12.60 -6.72
N LEU A 322 0.63 12.07 -7.84
CA LEU A 322 -0.35 12.73 -8.70
C LEU A 322 -1.53 11.82 -8.98
N ARG A 323 -2.74 12.38 -8.93
CA ARG A 323 -3.95 11.79 -9.49
C ARG A 323 -4.33 12.51 -10.78
N ALA A 324 -4.56 11.77 -11.84
CA ALA A 324 -5.19 12.23 -13.07
C ALA A 324 -6.56 11.57 -13.25
N GLN A 325 -7.59 12.37 -13.52
CA GLN A 325 -8.93 11.88 -13.85
C GLN A 325 -9.34 12.39 -15.21
N THR A 326 -9.75 11.49 -16.10
CA THR A 326 -10.14 11.79 -17.47
C THR A 326 -11.28 10.89 -17.92
N ARG A 327 -12.06 11.34 -18.91
CA ARG A 327 -13.06 10.50 -19.56
C ARG A 327 -12.44 9.73 -20.71
N LEU A 328 -12.90 8.50 -20.90
CA LEU A 328 -12.59 7.69 -22.06
C LEU A 328 -13.60 7.99 -23.18
N ARG A 329 -13.09 8.12 -24.43
CA ARG A 329 -13.87 8.26 -25.66
C ARG A 329 -13.74 7.04 -26.56
#